data_2e80f9d8cd0aeee7ed245fbbc7dcbdc4
#
_entry.id   2e80f9d8cd0aeee7ed245fbbc7dcbdc4
#
_cell.length_a   1.000
_cell.length_b   1.000
_cell.length_c   1.000
_cell.angle_alpha   90.00
_cell.angle_beta   90.00
_cell.angle_gamma   90.00
#
_symmetry.space_group_name_H-M   'P 1'
#
loop_
_entity.id
_entity.type
_entity.pdbx_description
1 polymer ?
#
loop_
_entity_poly.entity_id
_entity_poly.type
_entity_poly.pdbx_seq_one_letter_code
_entity_poly.pdbx_strand_id
1 'polypeptide(L)'
;MAEPTGTPVAKVEPAINTSEFINANAYTGTWDGSFYNIGKLVTDKGYKVSDFTDVTLTFQLYDADKKLIENTGGATAKLVKTNNDWSEPIVQVHGVQSGKPFGMSLETYPSGLDTLYLLIQNSNADVKYVQVSSVIFENNGKKDATEVTTNYQSLASLAEQYGFKFGTNISSQALSNKELTKLIKYHFNSTTFSNEMKAYSLLRQSASQSNYKNEQSTASIDFTTADKMVEYAKANGLQIRGHVLTWDADMCDWFFREGYKTDGAYVSAEVMKYRLQKYIEEVMTHFEEKYPGVIYCWDVVNEAVADNNGEFAADDVRHVRTVRGGKTNLFYDHIGKDYVELAFKYAYETRKTLGAEDRIKLFYNDYNTFMTYGANKRDAIVELVK
;
A
#
# COMPACT_ATOMS: atom_id res chain seq x y z
N MET A 1 -3.96 43.32 15.21
CA MET A 1 -4.74 43.21 13.96
C MET A 1 -5.82 42.17 14.22
N ALA A 2 -7.06 42.55 14.10
CA ALA A 2 -8.20 41.64 14.36
C ALA A 2 -8.23 40.55 13.28
N GLU A 3 -8.36 39.28 13.68
CA GLU A 3 -8.65 38.20 12.77
C GLU A 3 -9.98 38.45 12.05
N PRO A 4 -10.12 38.15 10.77
CA PRO A 4 -11.38 38.29 10.09
C PRO A 4 -12.38 37.26 10.64
N THR A 5 -13.36 37.72 11.38
CA THR A 5 -14.54 36.96 11.81
C THR A 5 -15.46 36.72 10.61
N GLY A 6 -14.99 35.90 9.65
CA GLY A 6 -15.85 35.36 8.60
C GLY A 6 -16.65 34.18 9.15
N THR A 7 -17.97 34.27 9.13
CA THR A 7 -18.84 33.12 9.37
C THR A 7 -18.42 31.97 8.42
N PRO A 8 -18.15 30.75 8.88
CA PRO A 8 -17.78 29.66 8.00
C PRO A 8 -18.87 29.43 6.96
N VAL A 9 -18.52 29.45 5.68
CA VAL A 9 -19.46 29.12 4.61
C VAL A 9 -19.74 27.64 4.66
N ALA A 10 -20.93 27.23 5.07
CA ALA A 10 -21.26 25.84 5.32
C ALA A 10 -21.30 24.98 4.05
N LYS A 11 -21.64 25.57 2.89
CA LYS A 11 -21.80 24.84 1.63
C LYS A 11 -21.67 25.75 0.41
N VAL A 12 -20.93 25.29 -0.62
CA VAL A 12 -20.80 25.95 -1.92
C VAL A 12 -21.03 24.93 -3.04
N GLU A 13 -22.01 25.20 -3.89
CA GLU A 13 -22.31 24.46 -5.11
C GLU A 13 -21.93 25.32 -6.33
N PRO A 14 -20.73 25.17 -6.88
CA PRO A 14 -20.33 25.92 -8.07
C PRO A 14 -21.08 25.42 -9.32
N ALA A 15 -21.39 26.33 -10.25
CA ALA A 15 -21.88 25.91 -11.55
C ALA A 15 -20.82 25.11 -12.29
N ILE A 16 -21.22 23.97 -12.85
CA ILE A 16 -20.35 23.06 -13.60
C ILE A 16 -20.64 23.23 -15.09
N ASN A 17 -19.56 23.27 -15.88
CA ASN A 17 -19.69 23.22 -17.33
C ASN A 17 -19.96 21.77 -17.77
N THR A 18 -21.22 21.40 -17.89
CA THR A 18 -21.65 20.07 -18.32
C THR A 18 -21.43 19.78 -19.80
N SER A 19 -20.87 20.73 -20.58
CA SER A 19 -20.42 20.46 -21.95
C SER A 19 -18.94 20.04 -22.04
N GLU A 20 -18.21 20.11 -20.93
CA GLU A 20 -16.79 19.75 -20.89
C GLU A 20 -16.63 18.25 -20.69
N PHE A 21 -15.92 17.62 -21.63
CA PHE A 21 -15.52 16.22 -21.59
C PHE A 21 -14.01 16.14 -21.35
N ILE A 22 -13.61 15.44 -20.30
CA ILE A 22 -12.22 15.18 -19.99
C ILE A 22 -11.88 13.81 -20.52
N ASN A 23 -10.71 13.63 -21.12
CA ASN A 23 -10.25 12.31 -21.55
C ASN A 23 -10.17 11.38 -20.34
N ALA A 24 -10.84 10.23 -20.44
CA ALA A 24 -10.71 9.20 -19.42
C ALA A 24 -9.33 8.55 -19.53
N ASN A 25 -8.68 8.39 -18.40
CA ASN A 25 -7.42 7.68 -18.36
C ASN A 25 -7.69 6.20 -18.20
N ALA A 26 -7.63 5.46 -19.30
CA ALA A 26 -7.47 4.02 -19.23
C ALA A 26 -6.06 3.72 -18.66
N TYR A 27 -5.90 2.67 -17.89
CA TYR A 27 -4.64 2.18 -17.31
C TYR A 27 -3.52 1.85 -18.33
N THR A 28 -3.56 2.44 -19.50
CA THR A 28 -2.71 2.13 -20.67
C THR A 28 -1.40 2.91 -20.71
N GLY A 29 -1.00 3.54 -19.61
CA GLY A 29 0.35 4.10 -19.48
C GLY A 29 0.59 5.49 -20.09
N THR A 30 -0.40 6.11 -20.72
CA THR A 30 -0.33 7.51 -21.16
C THR A 30 -1.31 8.36 -20.37
N TRP A 31 -0.77 9.28 -19.63
CA TRP A 31 -1.46 10.04 -18.59
C TRP A 31 -1.90 11.43 -19.05
N ASP A 32 -2.19 11.63 -20.31
CA ASP A 32 -2.54 12.92 -20.89
C ASP A 32 -4.01 13.27 -20.65
N GLY A 33 -4.24 14.31 -19.86
CA GLY A 33 -5.45 15.12 -19.97
C GLY A 33 -6.64 14.77 -19.07
N SER A 34 -6.49 13.97 -18.03
CA SER A 34 -7.61 13.45 -17.21
C SER A 34 -7.88 14.22 -15.92
N PHE A 35 -7.37 15.43 -15.79
CA PHE A 35 -7.50 16.22 -14.56
C PHE A 35 -8.55 17.31 -14.69
N TYR A 36 -9.49 17.35 -13.78
CA TYR A 36 -10.45 18.44 -13.67
C TYR A 36 -10.11 19.34 -12.48
N ASN A 37 -9.86 20.63 -12.72
CA ASN A 37 -9.51 21.58 -11.67
C ASN A 37 -10.74 21.97 -10.86
N ILE A 38 -11.06 21.21 -9.82
CA ILE A 38 -12.18 21.51 -8.93
C ILE A 38 -11.88 22.65 -7.95
N GLY A 39 -10.59 22.85 -7.61
CA GLY A 39 -10.19 23.96 -6.74
C GLY A 39 -10.52 25.32 -7.34
N LYS A 40 -10.35 25.46 -8.67
CA LYS A 40 -10.71 26.70 -9.38
C LYS A 40 -12.19 27.08 -9.25
N LEU A 41 -13.08 26.11 -9.10
CA LEU A 41 -14.51 26.34 -8.95
C LEU A 41 -14.87 27.14 -7.69
N VAL A 42 -14.07 27.05 -6.65
CA VAL A 42 -14.26 27.80 -5.40
C VAL A 42 -13.33 29.01 -5.30
N THR A 43 -12.10 28.93 -5.83
CA THR A 43 -11.20 30.09 -5.79
C THR A 43 -11.65 31.23 -6.70
N ASP A 44 -12.30 30.96 -7.83
CA ASP A 44 -12.96 31.98 -8.68
C ASP A 44 -14.12 32.69 -7.98
N LYS A 45 -14.65 32.13 -6.89
CA LYS A 45 -15.68 32.73 -6.03
C LYS A 45 -15.11 33.41 -4.78
N GLY A 46 -13.78 33.47 -4.66
CA GLY A 46 -13.09 34.12 -3.55
C GLY A 46 -12.92 33.25 -2.30
N TYR A 47 -13.20 31.96 -2.38
CA TYR A 47 -12.93 31.00 -1.30
C TYR A 47 -11.54 30.37 -1.46
N LYS A 48 -11.03 29.79 -0.37
CA LYS A 48 -9.88 28.89 -0.42
C LYS A 48 -10.36 27.44 -0.35
N VAL A 49 -9.64 26.51 -0.95
CA VAL A 49 -9.94 25.08 -0.82
C VAL A 49 -9.90 24.65 0.65
N SER A 50 -8.99 25.23 1.44
CA SER A 50 -8.85 25.00 2.88
C SER A 50 -10.00 25.52 3.74
N ASP A 51 -10.96 26.27 3.16
CA ASP A 51 -12.18 26.68 3.87
C ASP A 51 -13.20 25.54 4.01
N PHE A 52 -12.96 24.41 3.32
CA PHE A 52 -13.88 23.27 3.28
C PHE A 52 -13.23 22.01 3.88
N THR A 53 -14.07 21.16 4.46
CA THR A 53 -13.66 19.86 5.02
C THR A 53 -13.99 18.69 4.13
N ASP A 54 -14.95 18.86 3.22
CA ASP A 54 -15.45 17.80 2.37
C ASP A 54 -15.82 18.31 0.98
N VAL A 55 -15.73 17.42 0.00
CA VAL A 55 -16.27 17.65 -1.34
C VAL A 55 -17.09 16.44 -1.78
N THR A 56 -18.31 16.67 -2.23
CA THR A 56 -19.16 15.65 -2.86
C THR A 56 -19.15 15.86 -4.36
N LEU A 57 -18.91 14.78 -5.09
CA LEU A 57 -18.70 14.80 -6.54
C LEU A 57 -19.67 13.84 -7.23
N THR A 58 -20.10 14.20 -8.44
CA THR A 58 -20.79 13.28 -9.36
C THR A 58 -20.17 13.43 -10.73
N PHE A 59 -19.93 12.31 -11.39
CA PHE A 59 -19.41 12.26 -12.76
C PHE A 59 -20.17 11.24 -13.60
N GLN A 60 -20.03 11.33 -14.91
CA GLN A 60 -20.54 10.37 -15.86
C GLN A 60 -19.44 9.91 -16.80
N LEU A 61 -19.52 8.67 -17.28
CA LEU A 61 -18.56 8.04 -18.17
C LEU A 61 -19.16 7.88 -19.57
N TYR A 62 -18.35 8.09 -20.59
CA TYR A 62 -18.77 8.07 -21.98
C TYR A 62 -17.77 7.32 -22.86
N ASP A 63 -18.30 6.73 -23.94
CA ASP A 63 -17.50 6.11 -24.99
C ASP A 63 -16.91 7.14 -25.98
N ALA A 64 -16.29 6.66 -27.07
CA ALA A 64 -15.66 7.49 -28.09
C ALA A 64 -16.68 8.38 -28.85
N ASP A 65 -17.93 7.94 -28.95
CA ASP A 65 -19.02 8.66 -29.61
C ASP A 65 -19.79 9.56 -28.61
N LYS A 66 -19.28 9.71 -27.41
CA LYS A 66 -19.91 10.47 -26.31
C LYS A 66 -21.28 9.92 -25.90
N LYS A 67 -21.47 8.63 -26.03
CA LYS A 67 -22.63 7.92 -25.51
C LYS A 67 -22.36 7.52 -24.07
N LEU A 68 -23.35 7.73 -23.20
CA LEU A 68 -23.26 7.38 -21.77
C LEU A 68 -23.01 5.88 -21.59
N ILE A 69 -22.02 5.56 -20.77
CA ILE A 69 -21.74 4.19 -20.34
C ILE A 69 -22.30 4.02 -18.95
N GLU A 70 -23.29 3.15 -18.82
CA GLU A 70 -23.87 2.77 -17.54
C GLU A 70 -23.12 1.54 -16.98
N ASN A 71 -22.90 1.53 -15.67
CA ASN A 71 -22.48 0.35 -14.90
C ASN A 71 -21.13 -0.29 -15.31
N THR A 72 -20.04 0.45 -15.17
CA THR A 72 -18.70 0.05 -15.61
C THR A 72 -17.86 -0.71 -14.57
N GLY A 73 -18.44 -1.30 -13.54
CA GLY A 73 -17.71 -2.02 -12.50
C GLY A 73 -17.03 -1.15 -11.45
N GLY A 74 -17.24 0.14 -11.49
CA GLY A 74 -16.65 1.13 -10.57
C GLY A 74 -15.35 1.75 -11.11
N ALA A 75 -15.15 2.99 -10.73
CA ALA A 75 -13.95 3.77 -11.03
C ALA A 75 -13.19 4.09 -9.73
N THR A 76 -11.97 4.59 -9.87
CA THR A 76 -11.21 5.17 -8.76
C THR A 76 -11.16 6.68 -8.94
N ALA A 77 -11.62 7.41 -7.94
CA ALA A 77 -11.50 8.86 -7.86
C ALA A 77 -10.33 9.25 -6.98
N LYS A 78 -9.52 10.20 -7.44
CA LYS A 78 -8.38 10.75 -6.70
C LYS A 78 -8.46 12.27 -6.68
N LEU A 79 -8.12 12.85 -5.54
CA LEU A 79 -7.82 14.28 -5.45
C LEU A 79 -6.31 14.46 -5.35
N VAL A 80 -5.77 15.30 -6.21
CA VAL A 80 -4.33 15.57 -6.32
C VAL A 80 -4.05 17.08 -6.30
N LYS A 81 -2.81 17.46 -5.95
CA LYS A 81 -2.41 18.86 -5.79
C LYS A 81 -2.21 19.58 -7.12
N THR A 82 -1.69 18.88 -8.11
CA THR A 82 -1.34 19.42 -9.43
C THR A 82 -1.86 18.52 -10.54
N ASN A 83 -1.91 19.04 -11.76
CA ASN A 83 -2.39 18.29 -12.94
C ASN A 83 -1.38 17.28 -13.51
N ASN A 84 -0.26 17.07 -12.86
CA ASN A 84 0.79 16.12 -13.26
C ASN A 84 1.40 15.38 -12.06
N ASP A 85 0.78 15.47 -10.88
CA ASP A 85 1.25 14.78 -9.68
C ASP A 85 0.52 13.44 -9.53
N TRP A 86 1.26 12.37 -9.86
CA TRP A 86 0.75 11.00 -9.89
C TRP A 86 1.10 10.20 -8.63
N SER A 87 2.02 10.70 -7.83
CA SER A 87 2.69 9.90 -6.81
C SER A 87 1.87 9.74 -5.53
N GLU A 88 1.16 10.78 -5.09
CA GLU A 88 0.41 10.72 -3.82
C GLU A 88 -0.90 11.52 -3.92
N PRO A 89 -2.05 10.87 -4.06
CA PRO A 89 -3.32 11.56 -3.94
C PRO A 89 -3.49 12.10 -2.51
N ILE A 90 -4.12 13.28 -2.38
CA ILE A 90 -4.56 13.80 -1.08
C ILE A 90 -5.55 12.83 -0.47
N VAL A 91 -6.49 12.36 -1.29
CA VAL A 91 -7.47 11.34 -0.92
C VAL A 91 -7.83 10.51 -2.15
N GLN A 92 -8.14 9.24 -1.95
CA GLN A 92 -8.54 8.30 -2.99
C GLN A 92 -9.75 7.48 -2.54
N VAL A 93 -10.71 7.30 -3.44
CA VAL A 93 -11.91 6.47 -3.22
C VAL A 93 -12.05 5.49 -4.38
N HIS A 94 -12.17 4.20 -4.06
CA HIS A 94 -12.38 3.12 -5.01
C HIS A 94 -13.86 2.78 -5.14
N GLY A 95 -14.23 2.19 -6.25
CA GLY A 95 -15.58 1.68 -6.48
C GLY A 95 -16.63 2.76 -6.71
N VAL A 96 -16.23 4.01 -7.02
CA VAL A 96 -17.16 5.08 -7.36
C VAL A 96 -17.87 4.78 -8.69
N GLN A 97 -19.16 5.08 -8.77
CA GLN A 97 -19.99 4.71 -9.93
C GLN A 97 -20.43 5.93 -10.73
N SER A 98 -20.50 5.76 -12.05
CA SER A 98 -21.06 6.75 -12.97
C SER A 98 -22.47 7.15 -12.55
N GLY A 99 -22.75 8.44 -12.49
CA GLY A 99 -24.05 9.02 -12.14
C GLY A 99 -24.43 8.94 -10.65
N LYS A 100 -23.55 8.44 -9.77
CA LYS A 100 -23.78 8.38 -8.33
C LYS A 100 -22.90 9.37 -7.59
N PRO A 101 -23.45 10.14 -6.63
CA PRO A 101 -22.65 11.02 -5.79
C PRO A 101 -21.75 10.22 -4.83
N PHE A 102 -20.55 10.73 -4.59
CA PHE A 102 -19.63 10.21 -3.60
C PHE A 102 -18.87 11.34 -2.91
N GLY A 103 -18.56 11.16 -1.63
CA GLY A 103 -17.85 12.14 -0.81
C GLY A 103 -16.36 11.85 -0.74
N MET A 104 -15.54 12.90 -0.66
CA MET A 104 -14.10 12.85 -0.38
C MET A 104 -13.77 13.90 0.69
N SER A 105 -13.00 13.48 1.71
CA SER A 105 -12.56 14.38 2.78
C SER A 105 -11.39 15.26 2.31
N LEU A 106 -11.41 16.53 2.71
CA LEU A 106 -10.33 17.50 2.51
C LEU A 106 -9.55 17.77 3.79
N GLU A 107 -9.79 17.02 4.87
CA GLU A 107 -9.12 17.25 6.17
C GLU A 107 -7.59 17.13 6.09
N THR A 108 -7.07 16.32 5.16
CA THR A 108 -5.63 16.17 4.91
C THR A 108 -5.10 17.14 3.86
N TYR A 109 -5.93 18.07 3.37
CA TYR A 109 -5.52 19.03 2.36
C TYR A 109 -4.43 19.96 2.93
N PRO A 110 -3.27 20.12 2.26
CA PRO A 110 -2.19 20.94 2.78
C PRO A 110 -2.59 22.41 2.90
N SER A 111 -2.34 23.01 4.04
CA SER A 111 -2.56 24.44 4.24
C SER A 111 -1.68 25.27 3.29
N GLY A 112 -2.26 26.33 2.71
CA GLY A 112 -1.52 27.25 1.82
C GLY A 112 -1.49 26.84 0.35
N LEU A 113 -2.14 25.73 -0.03
CA LEU A 113 -2.41 25.39 -1.43
C LEU A 113 -3.86 25.79 -1.78
N ASP A 114 -4.05 26.34 -2.97
CA ASP A 114 -5.39 26.70 -3.51
C ASP A 114 -5.69 25.92 -4.81
N THR A 115 -4.90 24.88 -5.09
CA THR A 115 -5.06 24.02 -6.27
C THR A 115 -5.55 22.65 -5.88
N LEU A 116 -6.63 22.18 -6.50
CA LEU A 116 -7.18 20.85 -6.27
C LEU A 116 -7.73 20.28 -7.58
N TYR A 117 -7.19 19.13 -7.97
CA TYR A 117 -7.60 18.44 -9.20
C TYR A 117 -8.27 17.11 -8.89
N LEU A 118 -9.36 16.84 -9.59
CA LEU A 118 -10.01 15.54 -9.62
C LEU A 118 -9.45 14.71 -10.78
N LEU A 119 -9.10 13.47 -10.49
CA LEU A 119 -8.75 12.44 -11.45
C LEU A 119 -9.72 11.27 -11.30
N ILE A 120 -10.31 10.82 -12.39
CA ILE A 120 -11.13 9.61 -12.44
C ILE A 120 -10.41 8.57 -13.30
N GLN A 121 -10.12 7.41 -12.71
CA GLN A 121 -9.50 6.27 -13.36
C GLN A 121 -10.53 5.14 -13.50
N ASN A 122 -10.61 4.56 -14.69
CA ASN A 122 -11.46 3.41 -14.96
C ASN A 122 -10.71 2.39 -15.81
N SER A 123 -10.88 1.09 -15.49
CA SER A 123 -10.23 -0.01 -16.22
C SER A 123 -11.01 -0.48 -17.47
N ASN A 124 -12.23 0.01 -17.69
CA ASN A 124 -13.01 -0.33 -18.88
C ASN A 124 -12.44 0.37 -20.12
N ALA A 125 -11.96 -0.39 -21.08
CA ALA A 125 -11.36 0.12 -22.32
C ALA A 125 -12.33 0.92 -23.21
N ASP A 126 -13.64 0.75 -23.05
CA ASP A 126 -14.66 1.47 -23.80
C ASP A 126 -14.85 2.91 -23.29
N VAL A 127 -14.46 3.18 -22.04
CA VAL A 127 -14.54 4.54 -21.47
C VAL A 127 -13.47 5.42 -22.08
N LYS A 128 -13.89 6.49 -22.75
CA LYS A 128 -13.00 7.48 -23.40
C LYS A 128 -13.08 8.85 -22.75
N TYR A 129 -14.24 9.20 -22.18
CA TYR A 129 -14.43 10.51 -21.59
C TYR A 129 -15.09 10.42 -20.22
N VAL A 130 -14.75 11.39 -19.39
CA VAL A 130 -15.41 11.68 -18.12
C VAL A 130 -16.04 13.06 -18.23
N GLN A 131 -17.25 13.22 -17.73
CA GLN A 131 -17.92 14.50 -17.55
C GLN A 131 -18.24 14.67 -16.07
N VAL A 132 -17.74 15.73 -15.44
CA VAL A 132 -18.12 16.08 -14.07
C VAL A 132 -19.50 16.76 -14.14
N SER A 133 -20.46 16.24 -13.41
CA SER A 133 -21.85 16.75 -13.43
C SER A 133 -22.25 17.51 -12.17
N SER A 134 -21.55 17.28 -11.04
CA SER A 134 -21.79 18.03 -9.81
C SER A 134 -20.53 18.06 -8.95
N VAL A 135 -20.29 19.21 -8.31
CA VAL A 135 -19.28 19.40 -7.28
C VAL A 135 -19.89 20.22 -6.16
N ILE A 136 -19.85 19.72 -4.94
CA ILE A 136 -20.38 20.38 -3.76
C ILE A 136 -19.28 20.42 -2.71
N PHE A 137 -18.83 21.60 -2.35
CA PHE A 137 -17.91 21.81 -1.24
C PHE A 137 -18.67 22.11 0.03
N GLU A 138 -18.31 21.46 1.12
CA GLU A 138 -18.96 21.62 2.42
C GLU A 138 -17.93 21.82 3.52
N ASN A 139 -18.27 22.64 4.50
CA ASN A 139 -17.55 22.75 5.75
C ASN A 139 -18.44 22.17 6.85
N ASN A 140 -18.22 20.91 7.15
CA ASN A 140 -18.97 20.19 8.18
C ASN A 140 -18.35 20.37 9.58
N GLY A 141 -17.38 21.28 9.71
CA GLY A 141 -16.53 21.42 10.89
C GLY A 141 -15.53 20.28 11.00
N LYS A 142 -14.36 20.54 11.55
CA LYS A 142 -13.43 19.46 11.90
C LYS A 142 -14.07 18.63 12.99
N LYS A 143 -14.41 17.39 12.69
CA LYS A 143 -14.71 16.43 13.74
C LYS A 143 -13.43 16.28 14.56
N ASP A 144 -13.48 16.57 15.84
CA ASP A 144 -12.37 16.25 16.72
C ASP A 144 -12.23 14.73 16.77
N ALA A 145 -11.24 14.22 16.03
CA ALA A 145 -10.96 12.79 16.00
C ALA A 145 -10.74 12.22 17.41
N THR A 146 -10.28 13.06 18.33
CA THR A 146 -10.09 12.71 19.75
C THR A 146 -11.43 12.47 20.45
N GLU A 147 -12.45 13.26 20.18
CA GLU A 147 -13.77 13.15 20.81
C GLU A 147 -14.51 11.89 20.33
N VAL A 148 -14.45 11.60 19.02
CA VAL A 148 -15.01 10.38 18.45
C VAL A 148 -14.25 9.14 18.93
N THR A 149 -12.93 9.24 19.08
CA THR A 149 -12.04 8.12 19.42
C THR A 149 -12.27 7.59 20.83
N THR A 150 -12.58 8.45 21.80
CA THR A 150 -12.68 8.08 23.23
C THR A 150 -14.10 7.80 23.70
N ASN A 151 -15.14 8.18 22.94
CA ASN A 151 -16.54 7.98 23.30
C ASN A 151 -17.06 6.56 23.03
N TYR A 152 -16.27 5.72 22.37
CA TYR A 152 -16.61 4.35 22.03
C TYR A 152 -15.61 3.38 22.65
N GLN A 153 -16.05 2.15 22.92
CA GLN A 153 -15.15 1.10 23.29
C GLN A 153 -14.09 0.87 22.23
N SER A 154 -12.85 0.66 22.62
CA SER A 154 -11.75 0.43 21.68
C SER A 154 -11.96 -0.84 20.86
N LEU A 155 -11.65 -0.78 19.57
CA LEU A 155 -11.73 -1.96 18.70
C LEU A 155 -10.77 -3.07 19.14
N ALA A 156 -9.60 -2.70 19.65
CA ALA A 156 -8.65 -3.64 20.24
C ALA A 156 -9.26 -4.41 21.42
N SER A 157 -9.93 -3.70 22.36
CA SER A 157 -10.54 -4.34 23.51
C SER A 157 -11.74 -5.24 23.15
N LEU A 158 -12.46 -4.91 22.08
CA LEU A 158 -13.50 -5.78 21.52
C LEU A 158 -12.90 -7.03 20.90
N ALA A 159 -11.83 -6.88 20.10
CA ALA A 159 -11.15 -8.01 19.46
C ALA A 159 -10.54 -8.99 20.46
N GLU A 160 -9.97 -8.47 21.55
CA GLU A 160 -9.39 -9.28 22.64
C GLU A 160 -10.39 -10.22 23.29
N GLN A 161 -11.66 -9.80 23.41
CA GLN A 161 -12.73 -10.65 23.96
C GLN A 161 -12.96 -11.90 23.11
N TYR A 162 -12.60 -11.86 21.84
CA TYR A 162 -12.72 -12.97 20.88
C TYR A 162 -11.37 -13.62 20.54
N GLY A 163 -10.30 -13.25 21.25
CA GLY A 163 -8.98 -13.88 21.13
C GLY A 163 -8.20 -13.53 19.87
N PHE A 164 -8.47 -12.41 19.20
CA PHE A 164 -7.70 -11.95 18.05
C PHE A 164 -7.15 -10.53 18.22
N LYS A 165 -6.16 -10.18 17.41
CA LYS A 165 -5.58 -8.85 17.35
C LYS A 165 -6.29 -8.00 16.32
N PHE A 166 -6.53 -6.75 16.63
CA PHE A 166 -7.03 -5.76 15.70
C PHE A 166 -5.90 -4.81 15.32
N GLY A 167 -5.47 -4.85 14.07
CA GLY A 167 -4.28 -4.17 13.60
C GLY A 167 -4.55 -3.12 12.55
N THR A 168 -3.58 -2.22 12.36
CA THR A 168 -3.55 -1.25 11.27
C THR A 168 -2.19 -1.18 10.63
N ASN A 169 -2.14 -0.67 9.40
CA ASN A 169 -0.90 -0.33 8.72
C ASN A 169 -0.43 1.06 9.17
N ILE A 170 0.88 1.22 9.41
CA ILE A 170 1.50 2.51 9.69
C ILE A 170 2.78 2.70 8.87
N SER A 171 3.05 3.96 8.49
CA SER A 171 4.31 4.38 7.88
C SER A 171 5.11 5.28 8.83
N SER A 172 6.39 5.47 8.54
CA SER A 172 7.23 6.37 9.31
C SER A 172 6.71 7.82 9.31
N GLN A 173 6.10 8.28 8.21
CA GLN A 173 5.48 9.60 8.13
C GLN A 173 4.24 9.71 9.03
N ALA A 174 3.49 8.63 9.20
CA ALA A 174 2.31 8.59 10.05
C ALA A 174 2.62 8.93 11.52
N LEU A 175 3.84 8.65 11.99
CA LEU A 175 4.26 8.91 13.37
C LEU A 175 4.30 10.41 13.70
N SER A 176 4.41 11.28 12.73
CA SER A 176 4.37 12.75 12.92
C SER A 176 2.95 13.28 13.10
N ASN A 177 1.94 12.53 12.72
CA ASN A 177 0.52 12.92 12.85
C ASN A 177 -0.01 12.55 14.24
N LYS A 178 -0.14 13.54 15.11
CA LYS A 178 -0.56 13.34 16.51
C LYS A 178 -1.97 12.77 16.65
N GLU A 179 -2.89 13.18 15.80
CA GLU A 179 -4.28 12.69 15.86
C GLU A 179 -4.37 11.24 15.40
N LEU A 180 -3.66 10.89 14.31
CA LEU A 180 -3.56 9.51 13.84
C LEU A 180 -2.90 8.60 14.89
N THR A 181 -1.82 9.07 15.54
CA THR A 181 -1.15 8.28 16.58
C THR A 181 -2.02 8.07 17.82
N LYS A 182 -2.86 9.05 18.19
CA LYS A 182 -3.88 8.85 19.26
C LYS A 182 -4.91 7.79 18.86
N LEU A 183 -5.43 7.85 17.64
CA LEU A 183 -6.38 6.87 17.11
C LEU A 183 -5.78 5.46 17.13
N ILE A 184 -4.53 5.33 16.64
CA ILE A 184 -3.82 4.06 16.61
C ILE A 184 -3.67 3.49 18.03
N LYS A 185 -3.19 4.27 18.96
CA LYS A 185 -3.02 3.85 20.37
C LYS A 185 -4.31 3.42 21.04
N TYR A 186 -5.43 4.03 20.66
CA TYR A 186 -6.70 3.73 21.30
C TYR A 186 -7.38 2.49 20.71
N HIS A 187 -7.38 2.36 19.39
CA HIS A 187 -8.18 1.33 18.71
C HIS A 187 -7.41 0.06 18.34
N PHE A 188 -6.09 0.07 18.33
CA PHE A 188 -5.31 -1.04 17.80
C PHE A 188 -4.34 -1.62 18.83
N ASN A 189 -4.14 -2.94 18.76
CA ASN A 189 -3.14 -3.66 19.55
C ASN A 189 -2.09 -4.37 18.67
N SER A 190 -2.19 -4.17 17.34
CA SER A 190 -1.24 -4.71 16.36
C SER A 190 -1.00 -3.71 15.23
N THR A 191 0.16 -3.82 14.58
CA THR A 191 0.49 -3.03 13.40
C THR A 191 1.32 -3.80 12.41
N THR A 192 1.25 -3.37 11.13
CA THR A 192 2.16 -3.77 10.04
C THR A 192 2.77 -2.51 9.46
N PHE A 193 4.06 -2.47 9.17
CA PHE A 193 4.67 -1.29 8.56
C PHE A 193 4.44 -1.26 7.06
N SER A 194 4.18 -0.06 6.53
CA SER A 194 3.86 0.12 5.11
C SER A 194 4.99 -0.36 4.20
N ASN A 195 6.23 0.05 4.53
CA ASN A 195 7.39 -0.22 3.68
C ASN A 195 8.68 -0.52 4.46
N GLU A 196 8.77 -0.13 5.71
CA GLU A 196 10.02 0.00 6.44
C GLU A 196 10.68 -1.35 6.82
N MET A 197 9.95 -2.47 6.70
CA MET A 197 10.47 -3.82 6.84
C MET A 197 10.62 -4.58 5.51
N LYS A 198 10.33 -3.94 4.38
CA LYS A 198 10.51 -4.55 3.05
C LYS A 198 11.97 -4.52 2.60
N ALA A 199 12.34 -5.47 1.77
CA ALA A 199 13.73 -5.65 1.33
C ALA A 199 14.36 -4.39 0.75
N TYR A 200 13.65 -3.67 -0.13
CA TYR A 200 14.18 -2.43 -0.72
C TYR A 200 14.41 -1.30 0.31
N SER A 201 13.68 -1.33 1.43
CA SER A 201 13.86 -0.35 2.51
C SER A 201 15.00 -0.72 3.47
N LEU A 202 15.30 -2.00 3.60
CA LEU A 202 16.34 -2.51 4.50
C LEU A 202 17.70 -2.64 3.80
N LEU A 203 17.74 -3.13 2.58
CA LEU A 203 18.99 -3.44 1.85
C LEU A 203 19.72 -2.16 1.41
N ARG A 204 21.06 -2.19 1.48
CA ARG A 204 21.96 -1.07 1.13
C ARG A 204 22.97 -1.51 0.10
N GLN A 205 22.70 -1.18 -1.19
CA GLN A 205 23.55 -1.61 -2.32
C GLN A 205 25.01 -1.20 -2.18
N SER A 206 25.27 0.10 -1.98
CA SER A 206 26.65 0.63 -1.91
C SER A 206 27.47 0.00 -0.79
N ALA A 207 26.86 -0.22 0.38
CA ALA A 207 27.50 -0.90 1.49
C ALA A 207 27.74 -2.39 1.18
N SER A 208 26.78 -3.06 0.54
CA SER A 208 26.92 -4.44 0.10
C SER A 208 28.07 -4.61 -0.90
N GLN A 209 28.20 -3.71 -1.87
CA GLN A 209 29.32 -3.67 -2.81
C GLN A 209 30.66 -3.46 -2.11
N SER A 210 30.72 -2.50 -1.19
CA SER A 210 31.95 -2.20 -0.46
C SER A 210 32.41 -3.35 0.43
N ASN A 211 31.47 -4.13 0.98
CA ASN A 211 31.76 -5.25 1.86
C ASN A 211 31.92 -6.59 1.11
N TYR A 212 31.67 -6.61 -0.20
CA TYR A 212 31.74 -7.82 -1.00
C TYR A 212 33.20 -8.33 -1.14
N LYS A 213 33.45 -9.56 -0.77
CA LYS A 213 34.74 -10.24 -0.90
C LYS A 213 34.66 -11.46 -1.83
N ASN A 214 33.54 -12.17 -1.78
CA ASN A 214 33.26 -13.37 -2.55
C ASN A 214 31.75 -13.68 -2.51
N GLU A 215 31.34 -14.75 -3.13
CA GLU A 215 29.92 -15.17 -3.23
C GLU A 215 29.24 -15.46 -1.88
N GLN A 216 30.02 -15.72 -0.83
CA GLN A 216 29.50 -15.89 0.54
C GLN A 216 29.38 -14.59 1.32
N SER A 217 29.69 -13.45 0.71
CA SER A 217 29.44 -12.14 1.32
C SER A 217 27.94 -11.86 1.38
N THR A 218 27.44 -11.48 2.55
CA THR A 218 26.03 -11.12 2.75
C THR A 218 25.74 -9.69 2.31
N ALA A 219 24.50 -9.40 1.94
CA ALA A 219 24.08 -8.04 1.67
C ALA A 219 24.04 -7.23 2.97
N SER A 220 24.43 -5.96 2.90
CA SER A 220 24.36 -5.07 4.06
C SER A 220 22.93 -4.59 4.27
N ILE A 221 22.47 -4.61 5.53
CA ILE A 221 21.14 -4.23 5.96
C ILE A 221 21.25 -3.00 6.88
N ASP A 222 20.30 -2.08 6.74
CA ASP A 222 20.18 -0.91 7.61
C ASP A 222 18.79 -0.91 8.27
N PHE A 223 18.76 -1.14 9.55
CA PHE A 223 17.55 -1.20 10.35
C PHE A 223 17.12 0.15 10.96
N THR A 224 17.87 1.23 10.71
CA THR A 224 17.69 2.52 11.43
C THR A 224 16.25 3.02 11.42
N THR A 225 15.58 2.98 10.28
CA THR A 225 14.19 3.47 10.17
C THR A 225 13.20 2.47 10.77
N ALA A 226 13.37 1.19 10.49
CA ALA A 226 12.52 0.13 11.03
C ALA A 226 12.61 0.06 12.55
N ASP A 227 13.80 0.19 13.12
CA ASP A 227 14.04 0.20 14.58
C ASP A 227 13.24 1.32 15.28
N LYS A 228 13.26 2.55 14.74
CA LYS A 228 12.48 3.67 15.30
C LYS A 228 10.98 3.36 15.34
N MET A 229 10.49 2.66 14.32
CA MET A 229 9.08 2.27 14.26
C MET A 229 8.76 1.12 15.22
N VAL A 230 9.68 0.17 15.38
CA VAL A 230 9.53 -0.90 16.38
C VAL A 230 9.56 -0.34 17.80
N GLU A 231 10.44 0.62 18.07
CA GLU A 231 10.49 1.34 19.35
C GLU A 231 9.17 2.08 19.63
N TYR A 232 8.61 2.75 18.62
CA TYR A 232 7.29 3.37 18.74
C TYR A 232 6.20 2.34 19.03
N ALA A 233 6.13 1.25 18.29
CA ALA A 233 5.15 0.20 18.50
C ALA A 233 5.24 -0.40 19.93
N LYS A 234 6.45 -0.75 20.35
CA LYS A 234 6.74 -1.26 21.71
C LYS A 234 6.31 -0.28 22.79
N ALA A 235 6.68 1.01 22.65
CA ALA A 235 6.34 2.05 23.61
C ALA A 235 4.82 2.30 23.74
N ASN A 236 4.04 1.94 22.73
CA ASN A 236 2.59 2.12 22.68
C ASN A 236 1.79 0.81 22.83
N GLY A 237 2.43 -0.29 23.21
CA GLY A 237 1.77 -1.57 23.45
C GLY A 237 1.28 -2.29 22.20
N LEU A 238 1.78 -1.89 21.01
CA LEU A 238 1.45 -2.52 19.74
C LEU A 238 2.41 -3.69 19.49
N GLN A 239 1.86 -4.84 19.12
CA GLN A 239 2.67 -5.93 18.56
C GLN A 239 2.75 -5.79 17.04
N ILE A 240 3.76 -6.37 16.43
CA ILE A 240 4.05 -6.18 15.01
C ILE A 240 3.86 -7.50 14.25
N ARG A 241 3.11 -7.44 13.14
CA ARG A 241 3.18 -8.41 12.06
C ARG A 241 4.27 -7.95 11.10
N GLY A 242 5.41 -8.64 11.10
CA GLY A 242 6.54 -8.35 10.24
C GLY A 242 6.18 -8.60 8.78
N HIS A 243 6.36 -7.61 7.93
CA HIS A 243 6.02 -7.68 6.51
C HIS A 243 7.11 -6.99 5.69
N VAL A 244 7.84 -7.70 4.90
CA VAL A 244 7.82 -9.10 4.47
C VAL A 244 9.26 -9.62 4.30
N LEU A 245 9.50 -10.91 4.55
CA LEU A 245 10.84 -11.48 4.36
C LEU A 245 11.17 -11.76 2.88
N THR A 246 10.19 -12.27 2.11
CA THR A 246 10.41 -12.65 0.70
C THR A 246 9.23 -12.21 -0.16
N TRP A 247 9.48 -11.29 -1.09
CA TRP A 247 8.50 -10.84 -2.08
C TRP A 247 9.19 -10.45 -3.38
N ASP A 248 8.80 -11.07 -4.49
CA ASP A 248 9.39 -10.84 -5.80
C ASP A 248 9.26 -9.40 -6.29
N ALA A 249 8.17 -8.70 -5.93
CA ALA A 249 7.93 -7.33 -6.34
C ALA A 249 8.82 -6.30 -5.65
N ASP A 250 9.27 -6.58 -4.42
CA ASP A 250 10.00 -5.64 -3.57
C ASP A 250 11.48 -6.01 -3.34
N MET A 251 11.93 -7.16 -3.86
CA MET A 251 13.33 -7.49 -3.79
C MET A 251 14.12 -6.75 -4.88
N CYS A 252 15.26 -6.18 -4.50
CA CYS A 252 16.13 -5.43 -5.41
C CYS A 252 16.81 -6.35 -6.42
N ASP A 253 16.79 -6.02 -7.72
CA ASP A 253 17.44 -6.80 -8.78
C ASP A 253 18.94 -7.04 -8.51
N TRP A 254 19.66 -6.03 -8.03
CA TRP A 254 21.08 -6.16 -7.72
C TRP A 254 21.40 -7.19 -6.63
N PHE A 255 20.43 -7.58 -5.80
CA PHE A 255 20.59 -8.64 -4.80
C PHE A 255 20.87 -10.00 -5.44
N PHE A 256 20.39 -10.21 -6.66
CA PHE A 256 20.59 -11.43 -7.44
C PHE A 256 21.90 -11.42 -8.28
N ARG A 257 22.66 -10.31 -8.21
CA ARG A 257 23.81 -10.12 -9.10
C ARG A 257 25.14 -10.25 -8.37
N GLU A 258 26.17 -10.67 -9.12
CA GLU A 258 27.55 -10.79 -8.63
C GLU A 258 28.06 -9.43 -8.14
N GLY A 259 28.74 -9.44 -6.98
CA GLY A 259 29.24 -8.24 -6.35
C GLY A 259 28.19 -7.22 -5.94
N TYR A 260 26.89 -7.59 -5.97
CA TYR A 260 25.75 -6.68 -5.75
C TYR A 260 25.70 -5.51 -6.72
N LYS A 261 26.30 -5.67 -7.92
CA LYS A 261 26.37 -4.64 -8.96
C LYS A 261 25.14 -4.68 -9.85
N THR A 262 24.68 -3.50 -10.30
CA THR A 262 23.53 -3.39 -11.20
C THR A 262 23.78 -4.05 -12.57
N ASP A 263 25.04 -4.07 -13.02
CA ASP A 263 25.51 -4.65 -14.28
C ASP A 263 26.22 -6.01 -14.12
N GLY A 264 26.25 -6.56 -12.90
CA GLY A 264 26.83 -7.88 -12.62
C GLY A 264 26.02 -9.02 -13.26
N ALA A 265 26.68 -10.13 -13.57
CA ALA A 265 25.96 -11.35 -13.94
C ALA A 265 25.06 -11.83 -12.78
N TYR A 266 24.00 -12.55 -13.10
CA TYR A 266 23.22 -13.20 -12.06
C TYR A 266 24.01 -14.32 -11.40
N VAL A 267 23.90 -14.43 -10.09
CA VAL A 267 24.60 -15.47 -9.32
C VAL A 267 23.98 -16.85 -9.52
N SER A 268 24.71 -17.90 -9.18
CA SER A 268 24.20 -19.27 -9.22
C SER A 268 23.05 -19.50 -8.24
N ALA A 269 22.26 -20.53 -8.48
CA ALA A 269 21.17 -20.95 -7.59
C ALA A 269 21.65 -21.19 -6.15
N GLU A 270 22.82 -21.77 -5.98
CA GLU A 270 23.39 -22.08 -4.65
C GLU A 270 23.75 -20.77 -3.90
N VAL A 271 24.34 -19.81 -4.61
CA VAL A 271 24.64 -18.49 -4.03
C VAL A 271 23.35 -17.76 -3.69
N MET A 272 22.31 -17.86 -4.53
CA MET A 272 21.03 -17.19 -4.27
C MET A 272 20.31 -17.79 -3.06
N LYS A 273 20.28 -19.12 -2.92
CA LYS A 273 19.75 -19.80 -1.74
C LYS A 273 20.48 -19.35 -0.46
N TYR A 274 21.79 -19.27 -0.51
CA TYR A 274 22.62 -18.80 0.60
C TYR A 274 22.27 -17.33 0.97
N ARG A 275 22.18 -16.45 -0.02
CA ARG A 275 21.82 -15.03 0.22
C ARG A 275 20.44 -14.88 0.82
N LEU A 276 19.45 -15.62 0.30
CA LEU A 276 18.09 -15.60 0.84
C LEU A 276 18.07 -16.10 2.29
N GLN A 277 18.75 -17.20 2.57
CA GLN A 277 18.89 -17.72 3.93
C GLN A 277 19.47 -16.66 4.87
N LYS A 278 20.60 -16.07 4.50
CA LYS A 278 21.28 -15.08 5.35
C LYS A 278 20.47 -13.80 5.55
N TYR A 279 19.76 -13.35 4.54
CA TYR A 279 18.86 -12.21 4.66
C TYR A 279 17.73 -12.48 5.68
N ILE A 280 17.08 -13.64 5.59
CA ILE A 280 16.01 -14.04 6.52
C ILE A 280 16.57 -14.19 7.94
N GLU A 281 17.70 -14.87 8.11
CA GLU A 281 18.37 -15.03 9.39
C GLU A 281 18.69 -13.69 10.03
N GLU A 282 19.33 -12.77 9.29
CA GLU A 282 19.76 -11.47 9.82
C GLU A 282 18.57 -10.58 10.21
N VAL A 283 17.53 -10.51 9.37
CA VAL A 283 16.35 -9.72 9.64
C VAL A 283 15.59 -10.22 10.88
N MET A 284 15.34 -11.52 10.95
CA MET A 284 14.59 -12.09 12.08
C MET A 284 15.40 -12.01 13.37
N THR A 285 16.71 -12.28 13.32
CA THR A 285 17.60 -12.24 14.47
C THR A 285 17.70 -10.82 15.03
N HIS A 286 17.92 -9.82 14.18
CA HIS A 286 18.03 -8.42 14.61
C HIS A 286 16.82 -7.98 15.44
N PHE A 287 15.62 -8.21 14.93
CA PHE A 287 14.42 -7.75 15.60
C PHE A 287 14.10 -8.56 16.86
N GLU A 288 14.33 -9.86 16.87
CA GLU A 288 14.03 -10.67 18.05
C GLU A 288 15.05 -10.44 19.17
N GLU A 289 16.34 -10.30 18.87
CA GLU A 289 17.36 -10.01 19.87
C GLU A 289 17.21 -8.60 20.45
N LYS A 290 16.92 -7.60 19.62
CA LYS A 290 16.80 -6.21 20.06
C LYS A 290 15.44 -5.89 20.71
N TYR A 291 14.38 -6.52 20.23
CA TYR A 291 13.00 -6.26 20.63
C TYR A 291 12.23 -7.56 20.91
N PRO A 292 12.67 -8.39 21.85
CA PRO A 292 12.09 -9.72 22.05
C PRO A 292 10.57 -9.64 22.29
N GLY A 293 9.82 -10.45 21.52
CA GLY A 293 8.37 -10.59 21.64
C GLY A 293 7.52 -9.44 21.09
N VAL A 294 8.12 -8.40 20.48
CA VAL A 294 7.37 -7.33 19.84
C VAL A 294 6.80 -7.81 18.49
N ILE A 295 7.58 -8.57 17.74
CA ILE A 295 7.09 -9.20 16.51
C ILE A 295 6.49 -10.56 16.85
N TYR A 296 5.17 -10.72 16.63
CA TYR A 296 4.46 -11.96 16.96
C TYR A 296 4.29 -12.90 15.77
N CYS A 297 4.51 -12.39 14.55
CA CYS A 297 4.47 -13.19 13.34
C CYS A 297 5.25 -12.53 12.20
N TRP A 298 5.64 -13.31 11.20
CA TRP A 298 6.20 -12.86 9.94
C TRP A 298 5.36 -13.33 8.76
N ASP A 299 5.13 -12.44 7.82
CA ASP A 299 4.80 -12.80 6.45
C ASP A 299 6.10 -13.25 5.78
N VAL A 300 6.31 -14.56 5.72
CA VAL A 300 7.56 -15.13 5.21
C VAL A 300 7.65 -14.94 3.70
N VAL A 301 6.56 -15.23 3.00
CA VAL A 301 6.43 -15.03 1.56
C VAL A 301 5.13 -14.30 1.26
N ASN A 302 5.22 -13.30 0.38
CA ASN A 302 4.09 -12.52 -0.08
C ASN A 302 3.79 -12.76 -1.56
N GLU A 303 2.51 -12.97 -1.88
CA GLU A 303 1.96 -12.97 -3.24
C GLU A 303 2.67 -13.88 -4.25
N ALA A 304 3.15 -15.04 -3.80
CA ALA A 304 3.83 -15.99 -4.68
C ALA A 304 2.88 -16.69 -5.66
N VAL A 305 1.58 -16.71 -5.40
CA VAL A 305 0.60 -17.33 -6.29
C VAL A 305 0.14 -16.34 -7.36
N ALA A 306 0.20 -16.77 -8.62
CA ALA A 306 -0.15 -15.94 -9.76
C ALA A 306 -1.66 -15.67 -9.85
N ASP A 307 -2.04 -14.53 -10.45
CA ASP A 307 -3.43 -14.14 -10.64
C ASP A 307 -3.99 -14.64 -11.97
N ASN A 308 -3.14 -14.78 -12.98
CA ASN A 308 -3.55 -15.03 -14.37
C ASN A 308 -2.82 -16.22 -14.97
N ASN A 309 -3.50 -16.89 -15.90
CA ASN A 309 -2.89 -17.89 -16.76
C ASN A 309 -1.72 -17.28 -17.54
N GLY A 310 -0.63 -18.03 -17.69
CA GLY A 310 0.59 -17.56 -18.33
C GLY A 310 1.60 -16.88 -17.40
N GLU A 311 1.21 -16.63 -16.14
CA GLU A 311 2.13 -16.10 -15.12
C GLU A 311 2.75 -17.21 -14.25
N PHE A 312 2.44 -18.48 -14.51
CA PHE A 312 2.96 -19.67 -13.84
C PHE A 312 3.12 -20.84 -14.82
N ALA A 313 3.87 -21.88 -14.44
CA ALA A 313 4.05 -23.07 -15.26
C ALA A 313 2.72 -23.85 -15.37
N ALA A 314 2.34 -24.27 -16.57
CA ALA A 314 1.03 -24.84 -16.85
C ALA A 314 0.73 -26.16 -16.07
N ASP A 315 1.77 -26.85 -15.62
CA ASP A 315 1.72 -28.08 -14.82
C ASP A 315 1.86 -27.85 -13.31
N ASP A 316 2.03 -26.59 -12.85
CA ASP A 316 2.15 -26.27 -11.43
C ASP A 316 0.80 -25.96 -10.82
N VAL A 317 0.21 -26.92 -10.13
CA VAL A 317 -1.09 -26.79 -9.43
C VAL A 317 -1.08 -25.74 -8.30
N ARG A 318 0.12 -25.32 -7.84
CA ARG A 318 0.31 -24.28 -6.83
C ARG A 318 0.33 -22.88 -7.45
N HIS A 319 0.34 -22.80 -8.77
CA HIS A 319 0.42 -21.57 -9.56
C HIS A 319 1.54 -20.61 -9.11
N VAL A 320 2.71 -21.16 -8.72
CA VAL A 320 3.84 -20.36 -8.28
C VAL A 320 4.26 -19.41 -9.39
N ARG A 321 4.25 -18.12 -9.08
CA ARG A 321 4.45 -17.03 -10.04
C ARG A 321 5.82 -17.06 -10.67
N THR A 322 5.86 -17.12 -12.00
CA THR A 322 7.09 -17.02 -12.81
C THR A 322 7.34 -15.60 -13.33
N VAL A 323 6.25 -14.83 -13.52
CA VAL A 323 6.29 -13.46 -14.03
C VAL A 323 5.22 -12.60 -13.36
N ARG A 324 5.50 -11.32 -13.16
CA ARG A 324 4.58 -10.32 -12.63
C ARG A 324 4.60 -9.07 -13.50
N GLY A 325 3.49 -8.76 -14.17
CA GLY A 325 3.40 -7.56 -15.02
C GLY A 325 4.52 -7.50 -16.07
N GLY A 326 4.86 -8.63 -16.67
CA GLY A 326 5.93 -8.75 -17.68
C GLY A 326 7.35 -8.82 -17.12
N LYS A 327 7.54 -8.74 -15.80
CA LYS A 327 8.85 -8.88 -15.14
C LYS A 327 9.02 -10.29 -14.58
N THR A 328 10.16 -10.90 -14.83
CA THR A 328 10.53 -12.22 -14.29
C THR A 328 10.59 -12.20 -12.76
N ASN A 329 10.01 -13.20 -12.11
CA ASN A 329 10.24 -13.46 -10.70
C ASN A 329 11.64 -14.08 -10.53
N LEU A 330 12.58 -13.29 -10.05
CA LEU A 330 13.97 -13.70 -9.93
C LEU A 330 14.20 -14.80 -8.88
N PHE A 331 13.36 -14.91 -7.87
CA PHE A 331 13.41 -16.05 -6.96
C PHE A 331 13.06 -17.35 -7.66
N TYR A 332 11.98 -17.34 -8.47
CA TYR A 332 11.61 -18.53 -9.25
C TYR A 332 12.67 -18.87 -10.29
N ASP A 333 13.18 -17.88 -11.01
CA ASP A 333 14.15 -18.06 -12.09
C ASP A 333 15.49 -18.64 -11.57
N HIS A 334 15.97 -18.15 -10.43
CA HIS A 334 17.28 -18.52 -9.89
C HIS A 334 17.25 -19.66 -8.85
N ILE A 335 16.16 -19.86 -8.13
CA ILE A 335 16.04 -20.91 -7.11
C ILE A 335 15.11 -22.04 -7.59
N GLY A 336 14.10 -21.69 -8.39
CA GLY A 336 13.05 -22.61 -8.82
C GLY A 336 11.78 -22.46 -7.99
N LYS A 337 10.76 -23.26 -8.33
CA LYS A 337 9.43 -23.24 -7.69
C LYS A 337 9.42 -23.49 -6.18
N ASP A 338 10.50 -24.07 -5.67
CA ASP A 338 10.63 -24.43 -4.25
C ASP A 338 11.21 -23.28 -3.40
N TYR A 339 11.39 -22.07 -3.99
CA TYR A 339 11.89 -20.92 -3.22
C TYR A 339 10.97 -20.55 -2.06
N VAL A 340 9.65 -20.77 -2.19
CA VAL A 340 8.67 -20.53 -1.15
C VAL A 340 8.92 -21.45 0.05
N GLU A 341 9.04 -22.76 -0.21
CA GLU A 341 9.35 -23.76 0.82
C GLU A 341 10.68 -23.45 1.52
N LEU A 342 11.71 -23.12 0.73
CA LEU A 342 13.02 -22.75 1.28
C LEU A 342 12.96 -21.52 2.17
N ALA A 343 12.21 -20.47 1.78
CA ALA A 343 12.04 -19.28 2.61
C ALA A 343 11.38 -19.63 3.96
N PHE A 344 10.34 -20.46 3.95
CA PHE A 344 9.69 -20.95 5.18
C PHE A 344 10.62 -21.81 6.03
N LYS A 345 11.39 -22.67 5.41
CA LYS A 345 12.40 -23.48 6.10
C LYS A 345 13.42 -22.58 6.81
N TYR A 346 13.98 -21.59 6.13
CA TYR A 346 14.95 -20.67 6.72
C TYR A 346 14.36 -19.88 7.87
N ALA A 347 13.15 -19.36 7.70
CA ALA A 347 12.45 -18.65 8.77
C ALA A 347 12.12 -19.56 9.97
N TYR A 348 11.75 -20.82 9.72
CA TYR A 348 11.50 -21.81 10.77
C TYR A 348 12.78 -22.12 11.55
N GLU A 349 13.87 -22.43 10.87
CA GLU A 349 15.17 -22.73 11.48
C GLU A 349 15.68 -21.53 12.30
N THR A 350 15.51 -20.32 11.78
CA THR A 350 15.90 -19.10 12.48
C THR A 350 15.10 -18.91 13.77
N ARG A 351 13.75 -18.97 13.71
CA ARG A 351 12.94 -18.82 14.94
C ARG A 351 13.24 -19.89 15.98
N LYS A 352 13.60 -21.11 15.54
CA LYS A 352 14.01 -22.20 16.42
C LYS A 352 15.34 -21.88 17.11
N THR A 353 16.33 -21.40 16.36
CA THR A 353 17.62 -20.97 16.91
C THR A 353 17.46 -19.87 17.93
N LEU A 354 16.50 -18.97 17.70
CA LEU A 354 16.16 -17.87 18.61
C LEU A 354 15.30 -18.29 19.84
N GLY A 355 14.88 -19.55 19.94
CA GLY A 355 13.97 -20.02 20.98
C GLY A 355 12.60 -19.31 20.94
N ALA A 356 12.13 -18.95 19.74
CA ALA A 356 10.93 -18.18 19.51
C ALA A 356 9.78 -18.96 18.85
N GLU A 357 9.83 -20.30 18.84
CA GLU A 357 8.89 -21.18 18.14
C GLU A 357 7.45 -21.00 18.60
N ASP A 358 7.24 -20.82 19.89
CA ASP A 358 5.91 -20.64 20.49
C ASP A 358 5.38 -19.20 20.32
N ARG A 359 6.25 -18.25 20.07
CA ARG A 359 5.91 -16.81 20.04
C ARG A 359 5.75 -16.27 18.63
N ILE A 360 6.63 -16.64 17.70
CA ILE A 360 6.61 -16.13 16.33
C ILE A 360 5.87 -17.11 15.41
N LYS A 361 4.77 -16.68 14.83
CA LYS A 361 4.06 -17.43 13.80
C LYS A 361 4.59 -17.08 12.41
N LEU A 362 4.55 -18.04 11.48
CA LEU A 362 4.99 -17.88 10.11
C LEU A 362 3.78 -17.95 9.18
N PHE A 363 3.60 -16.94 8.33
CA PHE A 363 2.46 -16.83 7.44
C PHE A 363 2.90 -16.74 5.97
N TYR A 364 2.09 -17.32 5.11
CA TYR A 364 1.99 -16.95 3.72
C TYR A 364 0.93 -15.84 3.60
N ASN A 365 1.25 -14.75 2.90
CA ASN A 365 0.35 -13.62 2.70
C ASN A 365 0.01 -13.44 1.22
N ASP A 366 -1.27 -13.17 0.94
CA ASP A 366 -1.74 -12.89 -0.41
C ASP A 366 -3.02 -12.05 -0.39
N TYR A 367 -3.42 -11.51 -1.55
CA TYR A 367 -4.57 -10.64 -1.73
C TYR A 367 -5.67 -11.31 -2.57
N ASN A 368 -6.88 -10.74 -2.53
CA ASN A 368 -8.04 -11.16 -3.33
C ASN A 368 -8.51 -12.61 -3.10
N THR A 369 -8.09 -13.27 -2.02
CA THR A 369 -8.43 -14.67 -1.73
C THR A 369 -9.90 -14.89 -1.44
N PHE A 370 -10.66 -13.84 -1.13
CA PHE A 370 -12.11 -13.88 -0.87
C PHE A 370 -12.96 -13.57 -2.11
N MET A 371 -12.37 -13.10 -3.20
CA MET A 371 -13.08 -12.75 -4.43
C MET A 371 -13.48 -13.99 -5.22
N THR A 372 -14.65 -13.95 -5.86
CA THR A 372 -15.14 -15.09 -6.66
C THR A 372 -14.28 -15.37 -7.90
N TYR A 373 -13.74 -14.35 -8.52
CA TYR A 373 -12.80 -14.49 -9.65
C TYR A 373 -11.44 -15.03 -9.21
N GLY A 374 -11.10 -14.92 -7.93
CA GLY A 374 -9.89 -15.47 -7.33
C GLY A 374 -10.05 -16.92 -6.83
N ALA A 375 -11.09 -17.64 -7.21
CA ALA A 375 -11.32 -18.99 -6.72
C ALA A 375 -10.19 -19.95 -7.04
N ASN A 376 -9.65 -19.89 -8.26
CA ASN A 376 -8.50 -20.70 -8.65
C ASN A 376 -7.23 -20.33 -7.86
N LYS A 377 -7.03 -19.04 -7.59
CA LYS A 377 -5.91 -18.57 -6.77
C LYS A 377 -5.98 -19.10 -5.35
N ARG A 378 -7.16 -19.06 -4.73
CA ARG A 378 -7.38 -19.60 -3.39
C ARG A 378 -7.07 -21.09 -3.33
N ASP A 379 -7.53 -21.86 -4.31
CA ASP A 379 -7.30 -23.30 -4.39
C ASP A 379 -5.80 -23.60 -4.58
N ALA A 380 -5.12 -22.83 -5.43
CA ALA A 380 -3.67 -22.92 -5.62
C ALA A 380 -2.88 -22.56 -4.34
N ILE A 381 -3.35 -21.58 -3.55
CA ILE A 381 -2.77 -21.27 -2.23
C ILE A 381 -2.94 -22.46 -1.28
N VAL A 382 -4.11 -23.11 -1.28
CA VAL A 382 -4.31 -24.33 -0.47
C VAL A 382 -3.33 -25.43 -0.86
N GLU A 383 -3.08 -25.64 -2.16
CA GLU A 383 -2.07 -26.59 -2.61
C GLU A 383 -0.63 -26.18 -2.24
N LEU A 384 -0.34 -24.89 -2.22
CA LEU A 384 0.97 -24.35 -1.84
C LEU A 384 1.29 -24.57 -0.36
N VAL A 385 0.30 -24.51 0.54
CA VAL A 385 0.51 -24.55 2.00
C VAL A 385 0.28 -25.95 2.61
N LYS A 386 -0.06 -26.95 1.81
CA LYS A 386 -0.11 -28.37 2.21
C LYS A 386 1.28 -28.94 2.43
#